data_7a13ace0238bd820001fbbdb83ea44de
#
_entry.id   7a13ace0238bd820001fbbdb83ea44de
#
_cell.length_a   1.000
_cell.length_b   1.000
_cell.length_c   1.000
_cell.angle_alpha   90.00
_cell.angle_beta   90.00
_cell.angle_gamma   90.00
#
_symmetry.space_group_name_H-M   'P 1'
#
loop_
_entity.id
_entity.type
_entity.pdbx_description
1 polymer ?
#
loop_
_entity_poly.entity_id
_entity_poly.type
_entity_poly.pdbx_seq_one_letter_code
_entity_poly.pdbx_strand_id
1 'polypeptide(L)'
;MSTVDFLGALGAGSDIDSKSLVEALVSAERAPREASLNAKVDKAELKISAYGQVLSSLSSLSTAFSALNDAEDFNDYTLNVNGALASDGSTAYSVSATTDVSAGLTELGVTSVATKDRWVSDRGYAATNTAINGGNTITLGITIGSTTTNVAVATATPQGIVDAVNAANLGIDASLVDTGASSDPYKILFEGQLGAANAFTVTDDATTGTVLNMTSRLSTASN
;
A
#
# COMPACT_ATOMS: atom_id res chain seq x y z
N MET A 1 66.55 42.94 15.96
CA MET A 1 67.77 43.03 15.14
C MET A 1 67.48 44.04 14.06
N SER A 2 68.21 45.16 14.10
CA SER A 2 68.07 46.18 13.07
C SER A 2 68.67 45.66 11.78
N THR A 3 67.86 45.38 10.78
CA THR A 3 68.33 45.04 9.43
C THR A 3 68.91 46.33 8.84
N VAL A 4 70.20 46.37 8.74
CA VAL A 4 70.88 47.49 8.06
C VAL A 4 70.48 47.45 6.61
N ASP A 5 69.78 48.48 6.13
CA ASP A 5 69.38 48.65 4.77
C ASP A 5 70.59 49.05 3.94
N PHE A 6 71.41 48.04 3.57
CA PHE A 6 72.57 48.20 2.71
C PHE A 6 72.26 48.76 1.30
N LEU A 7 71.07 48.50 0.81
CA LEU A 7 70.60 48.96 -0.50
C LEU A 7 70.27 50.45 -0.47
N GLY A 8 69.68 50.95 0.60
CA GLY A 8 69.46 52.37 0.81
C GLY A 8 70.75 53.13 0.97
N ALA A 9 71.76 52.54 1.65
CA ALA A 9 73.07 53.12 1.84
C ALA A 9 73.93 53.23 0.53
N LEU A 10 73.71 52.28 -0.42
CA LEU A 10 74.42 52.30 -1.72
C LEU A 10 73.90 53.37 -2.65
N GLY A 11 72.64 53.84 -2.48
CA GLY A 11 72.00 54.91 -3.28
C GLY A 11 72.23 56.31 -2.71
N ALA A 12 72.79 56.47 -1.52
CA ALA A 12 73.00 57.78 -0.92
C ALA A 12 74.04 58.58 -1.67
N GLY A 13 73.56 59.38 -2.63
CA GLY A 13 74.45 60.31 -3.43
C GLY A 13 74.40 60.15 -4.93
N SER A 14 73.69 59.21 -5.47
CA SER A 14 73.56 58.98 -6.89
C SER A 14 72.10 58.90 -7.32
N ASP A 15 71.28 59.66 -7.34
CA ASP A 15 69.83 59.65 -7.79
C ASP A 15 69.33 58.34 -8.42
N ILE A 16 69.99 57.20 -8.09
CA ILE A 16 69.67 55.87 -8.61
C ILE A 16 68.98 55.07 -7.51
N ASP A 17 67.72 54.72 -7.70
CA ASP A 17 66.97 53.81 -6.83
C ASP A 17 67.51 52.38 -7.02
N SER A 18 68.58 52.07 -6.22
CA SER A 18 69.22 50.75 -6.25
C SER A 18 68.28 49.62 -5.81
N LYS A 19 67.25 49.93 -5.04
CA LYS A 19 66.29 48.92 -4.52
C LYS A 19 65.36 48.49 -5.68
N SER A 20 64.81 49.45 -6.41
CA SER A 20 63.93 49.16 -7.55
C SER A 20 64.69 48.46 -8.65
N LEU A 21 65.98 48.78 -8.87
CA LEU A 21 66.83 48.12 -9.88
C LEU A 21 67.09 46.65 -9.53
N VAL A 22 67.39 46.37 -8.25
CA VAL A 22 67.59 44.97 -7.77
C VAL A 22 66.29 44.16 -7.86
N GLU A 23 65.18 44.75 -7.44
CA GLU A 23 63.83 44.12 -7.59
C GLU A 23 63.49 43.83 -9.04
N ALA A 24 63.74 44.76 -9.93
CA ALA A 24 63.51 44.55 -11.37
C ALA A 24 64.41 43.44 -11.96
N LEU A 25 65.70 43.40 -11.55
CA LEU A 25 66.64 42.38 -11.99
C LEU A 25 66.28 40.99 -11.50
N VAL A 26 65.91 40.87 -10.23
CA VAL A 26 65.43 39.62 -9.61
C VAL A 26 64.14 39.17 -10.28
N SER A 27 63.19 40.08 -10.48
CA SER A 27 61.94 39.79 -11.22
C SER A 27 62.19 39.31 -12.63
N ALA A 28 63.10 39.96 -13.37
CA ALA A 28 63.44 39.56 -14.72
C ALA A 28 64.09 38.18 -14.83
N GLU A 29 64.86 37.79 -13.82
CA GLU A 29 65.46 36.43 -13.74
C GLU A 29 64.45 35.38 -13.33
N ARG A 30 63.50 35.72 -12.41
CA ARG A 30 62.46 34.80 -11.96
C ARG A 30 61.34 34.57 -12.96
N ALA A 31 60.93 35.60 -13.68
CA ALA A 31 59.81 35.56 -14.62
C ALA A 31 59.83 34.38 -15.60
N PRO A 32 60.94 34.07 -16.29
CA PRO A 32 61.00 32.97 -17.24
C PRO A 32 60.89 31.59 -16.54
N ARG A 33 61.43 31.48 -15.32
CA ARG A 33 61.32 30.22 -14.53
C ARG A 33 59.88 30.01 -14.02
N GLU A 34 59.25 31.06 -13.52
CA GLU A 34 57.86 31.02 -13.09
C GLU A 34 56.94 30.73 -14.27
N ALA A 35 57.12 31.38 -15.41
CA ALA A 35 56.37 31.09 -16.64
C ALA A 35 56.52 29.62 -17.09
N SER A 36 57.73 29.08 -17.03
CA SER A 36 57.99 27.65 -17.36
C SER A 36 57.34 26.70 -16.38
N LEU A 37 57.33 27.04 -15.09
CA LEU A 37 56.69 26.22 -14.04
C LEU A 37 55.19 26.26 -14.18
N ASN A 38 54.59 27.44 -14.35
CA ASN A 38 53.17 27.63 -14.54
C ASN A 38 52.68 26.86 -15.79
N ALA A 39 53.42 26.95 -16.92
CA ALA A 39 53.07 26.18 -18.13
C ALA A 39 53.09 24.66 -17.90
N LYS A 40 53.96 24.15 -16.99
CA LYS A 40 53.96 22.73 -16.62
C LYS A 40 52.75 22.38 -15.74
N VAL A 41 52.40 23.25 -14.80
CA VAL A 41 51.20 23.10 -13.95
C VAL A 41 49.96 23.07 -14.81
N ASP A 42 49.78 24.08 -15.68
CA ASP A 42 48.63 24.16 -16.59
C ASP A 42 48.51 22.90 -17.48
N LYS A 43 49.64 22.41 -17.97
CA LYS A 43 49.67 21.16 -18.77
C LYS A 43 49.28 19.94 -17.94
N ALA A 44 49.68 19.89 -16.67
CA ALA A 44 49.31 18.81 -15.77
C ALA A 44 47.82 18.88 -15.44
N GLU A 45 47.28 20.06 -15.15
CA GLU A 45 45.85 20.27 -14.87
C GLU A 45 44.99 19.93 -16.10
N LEU A 46 45.41 20.33 -17.29
CA LEU A 46 44.73 19.97 -18.53
C LEU A 46 44.68 18.43 -18.70
N LYS A 47 45.79 17.71 -18.39
CA LYS A 47 45.80 16.25 -18.46
C LYS A 47 44.85 15.64 -17.42
N ILE A 48 44.86 16.12 -16.17
CA ILE A 48 43.97 15.66 -15.12
C ILE A 48 42.53 15.84 -15.53
N SER A 49 42.16 17.03 -16.05
CA SER A 49 40.82 17.33 -16.55
C SER A 49 40.43 16.40 -17.71
N ALA A 50 41.31 16.17 -18.67
CA ALA A 50 41.05 15.26 -19.78
C ALA A 50 40.84 13.81 -19.32
N TYR A 51 41.66 13.32 -18.39
CA TYR A 51 41.47 12.00 -17.80
C TYR A 51 40.16 11.92 -16.99
N GLY A 52 39.78 13.00 -16.28
CA GLY A 52 38.51 13.09 -15.57
C GLY A 52 37.29 12.97 -16.51
N GLN A 53 37.38 13.62 -17.68
CA GLN A 53 36.34 13.51 -18.70
C GLN A 53 36.19 12.11 -19.28
N VAL A 54 37.35 11.46 -19.59
CA VAL A 54 37.35 10.07 -20.07
C VAL A 54 36.78 9.13 -19.03
N LEU A 55 37.17 9.29 -17.76
CA LEU A 55 36.63 8.47 -16.66
C LEU A 55 35.13 8.65 -16.49
N SER A 56 34.65 9.90 -16.57
CA SER A 56 33.21 10.19 -16.51
C SER A 56 32.44 9.55 -17.67
N SER A 57 32.98 9.65 -18.88
CA SER A 57 32.37 9.01 -20.06
C SER A 57 32.35 7.49 -19.95
N LEU A 58 33.42 6.89 -19.43
CA LEU A 58 33.52 5.45 -19.21
C LEU A 58 32.53 4.98 -18.12
N SER A 59 32.37 5.77 -17.05
CA SER A 59 31.38 5.52 -16.00
C SER A 59 29.96 5.56 -16.54
N SER A 60 29.64 6.57 -17.37
CA SER A 60 28.33 6.68 -18.02
C SER A 60 28.04 5.51 -18.96
N LEU A 61 29.06 5.08 -19.71
CA LEU A 61 28.97 3.89 -20.57
C LEU A 61 28.75 2.62 -19.75
N SER A 62 29.47 2.45 -18.66
CA SER A 62 29.30 1.31 -17.74
C SER A 62 27.88 1.26 -17.16
N THR A 63 27.33 2.42 -16.77
CA THR A 63 25.96 2.52 -16.28
C THR A 63 24.95 2.13 -17.36
N ALA A 64 25.14 2.60 -18.59
CA ALA A 64 24.28 2.25 -19.71
C ALA A 64 24.33 0.75 -20.05
N PHE A 65 25.51 0.14 -20.00
CA PHE A 65 25.63 -1.31 -20.17
C PHE A 65 25.03 -2.12 -19.01
N SER A 66 25.10 -1.60 -17.78
CA SER A 66 24.48 -2.26 -16.64
C SER A 66 22.94 -2.27 -16.77
N ALA A 67 22.35 -1.18 -17.26
CA ALA A 67 20.93 -1.12 -17.55
C ALA A 67 20.49 -2.09 -18.68
N LEU A 68 21.36 -2.36 -19.64
CA LEU A 68 21.09 -3.31 -20.73
C LEU A 68 21.36 -4.78 -20.34
N ASN A 69 22.03 -5.04 -19.23
CA ASN A 69 22.37 -6.40 -18.79
C ASN A 69 21.31 -7.00 -17.87
N ASP A 70 20.26 -6.25 -17.54
CA ASP A 70 19.12 -6.74 -16.79
C ASP A 70 18.08 -7.30 -17.76
N ALA A 71 17.98 -8.64 -17.80
CA ALA A 71 17.01 -9.33 -18.66
C ALA A 71 15.55 -9.05 -18.23
N GLU A 72 15.35 -8.62 -16.98
CA GLU A 72 14.03 -8.29 -16.45
C GLU A 72 13.52 -6.98 -17.04
N ASP A 73 14.38 -6.00 -17.35
CA ASP A 73 14.00 -4.75 -17.99
C ASP A 73 13.46 -4.93 -19.42
N PHE A 74 13.74 -6.05 -20.06
CA PHE A 74 13.21 -6.39 -21.40
C PHE A 74 11.90 -7.16 -21.35
N ASN A 75 11.45 -7.58 -20.17
CA ASN A 75 10.23 -8.34 -19.95
C ASN A 75 9.11 -7.47 -19.35
N ASP A 76 9.06 -6.21 -19.70
CA ASP A 76 7.98 -5.32 -19.24
C ASP A 76 6.70 -5.62 -20.03
N TYR A 77 5.89 -6.52 -19.48
CA TYR A 77 4.60 -6.89 -20.05
C TYR A 77 3.50 -5.94 -19.54
N THR A 78 2.82 -5.31 -20.46
CA THR A 78 1.60 -4.55 -20.14
C THR A 78 0.42 -5.50 -20.02
N LEU A 79 -0.19 -5.54 -18.84
CA LEU A 79 -1.40 -6.31 -18.61
C LEU A 79 -2.62 -5.55 -19.14
N ASN A 80 -3.21 -6.04 -20.21
CA ASN A 80 -4.47 -5.52 -20.75
C ASN A 80 -5.62 -6.44 -20.32
N VAL A 81 -6.52 -5.94 -19.49
CA VAL A 81 -7.72 -6.66 -19.08
C VAL A 81 -8.90 -6.12 -19.88
N ASN A 82 -9.36 -6.91 -20.83
CA ASN A 82 -10.59 -6.65 -21.61
C ASN A 82 -11.71 -7.48 -20.99
N GLY A 83 -12.37 -6.95 -19.97
CA GLY A 83 -13.47 -7.62 -19.29
C GLY A 83 -14.79 -6.89 -19.46
N ALA A 84 -15.89 -7.61 -19.58
CA ALA A 84 -17.20 -7.03 -19.40
C ALA A 84 -17.34 -6.59 -17.95
N LEU A 85 -17.78 -5.36 -17.74
CA LEU A 85 -18.16 -4.87 -16.42
C LEU A 85 -19.41 -5.63 -15.94
N ALA A 86 -19.51 -5.88 -14.66
CA ALA A 86 -20.77 -6.32 -14.06
C ALA A 86 -21.86 -5.26 -14.31
N SER A 87 -23.13 -5.65 -14.16
CA SER A 87 -24.27 -4.77 -14.42
C SER A 87 -24.30 -3.49 -13.56
N ASP A 88 -23.56 -3.46 -12.46
CA ASP A 88 -23.36 -2.32 -11.56
C ASP A 88 -22.14 -1.46 -11.92
N GLY A 89 -21.43 -1.78 -13.00
CA GLY A 89 -20.22 -1.09 -13.45
C GLY A 89 -18.94 -1.50 -12.72
N SER A 90 -19.00 -2.47 -11.82
CA SER A 90 -17.81 -3.00 -11.14
C SER A 90 -17.09 -4.05 -11.98
N THR A 91 -15.80 -4.27 -11.72
CA THR A 91 -15.04 -5.38 -12.31
C THR A 91 -15.21 -6.63 -11.45
N ALA A 92 -15.60 -7.74 -12.08
CA ALA A 92 -15.82 -9.01 -11.40
C ALA A 92 -14.50 -9.63 -10.87
N TYR A 93 -13.35 -9.18 -11.36
CA TYR A 93 -12.04 -9.68 -10.98
C TYR A 93 -10.97 -8.59 -11.13
N SER A 94 -9.89 -8.75 -10.39
CA SER A 94 -8.66 -7.98 -10.56
C SER A 94 -7.54 -8.92 -11.01
N VAL A 95 -6.66 -8.42 -11.87
CA VAL A 95 -5.51 -9.18 -12.37
C VAL A 95 -4.25 -8.42 -12.02
N SER A 96 -3.26 -9.13 -11.50
CA SER A 96 -1.92 -8.62 -11.27
C SER A 96 -0.91 -9.56 -11.92
N ALA A 97 0.17 -9.01 -12.46
CA ALA A 97 1.27 -9.78 -12.99
C ALA A 97 2.51 -9.57 -12.12
N THR A 98 3.31 -10.63 -11.98
CA THR A 98 4.64 -10.59 -11.37
C THR A 98 5.71 -10.57 -12.47
N THR A 99 6.96 -10.35 -12.13
CA THR A 99 8.08 -10.24 -13.06
C THR A 99 8.34 -11.50 -13.91
N ASP A 100 7.83 -12.67 -13.47
CA ASP A 100 8.06 -13.96 -14.14
C ASP A 100 6.94 -14.38 -15.11
N VAL A 101 6.13 -13.45 -15.60
CA VAL A 101 5.08 -13.77 -16.55
C VAL A 101 5.61 -13.95 -17.95
N SER A 102 5.05 -14.93 -18.66
CA SER A 102 5.25 -15.09 -20.10
C SER A 102 4.15 -14.37 -20.88
N ALA A 103 4.51 -13.81 -22.05
CA ALA A 103 3.53 -13.24 -22.94
C ALA A 103 2.52 -14.30 -23.37
N GLY A 104 1.24 -14.00 -23.23
CA GLY A 104 0.17 -14.93 -23.57
C GLY A 104 -1.20 -14.29 -23.48
N LEU A 105 -2.20 -14.98 -24.00
CA LEU A 105 -3.61 -14.63 -23.86
C LEU A 105 -4.29 -15.72 -23.05
N THR A 106 -4.97 -15.32 -21.97
CA THR A 106 -5.81 -16.22 -21.17
C THR A 106 -7.22 -15.67 -21.16
N GLU A 107 -8.18 -16.50 -21.51
CA GLU A 107 -9.60 -16.17 -21.42
C GLU A 107 -10.14 -16.69 -20.09
N LEU A 108 -10.73 -15.81 -19.30
CA LEU A 108 -11.36 -16.13 -18.02
C LEU A 108 -12.86 -15.82 -18.11
N GLY A 109 -13.67 -16.84 -18.01
CA GLY A 109 -15.12 -16.70 -17.91
C GLY A 109 -15.57 -16.71 -16.45
N VAL A 110 -16.12 -15.60 -15.96
CA VAL A 110 -16.77 -15.53 -14.64
C VAL A 110 -18.26 -15.70 -14.85
N THR A 111 -18.81 -16.84 -14.44
CA THR A 111 -20.24 -17.15 -14.59
C THR A 111 -21.08 -16.65 -13.43
N SER A 112 -20.52 -16.60 -12.24
CA SER A 112 -21.13 -16.03 -11.04
C SER A 112 -20.07 -15.58 -10.05
N VAL A 113 -20.40 -14.59 -9.25
CA VAL A 113 -19.56 -14.20 -8.11
C VAL A 113 -20.12 -14.80 -6.83
N ALA A 114 -19.26 -15.04 -5.87
CA ALA A 114 -19.68 -15.53 -4.57
C ALA A 114 -20.62 -14.54 -3.89
N THR A 115 -21.71 -15.04 -3.35
CA THR A 115 -22.69 -14.26 -2.59
C THR A 115 -22.75 -14.72 -1.14
N LYS A 116 -23.19 -13.84 -0.27
CA LYS A 116 -23.46 -14.15 1.14
C LYS A 116 -24.85 -14.71 1.31
N ASP A 117 -24.99 -15.61 2.28
CA ASP A 117 -26.30 -16.04 2.77
C ASP A 117 -26.87 -15.00 3.72
N ARG A 118 -28.13 -14.65 3.55
CA ARG A 118 -28.82 -13.66 4.37
C ARG A 118 -30.22 -14.14 4.72
N TRP A 119 -30.53 -14.08 6.00
CA TRP A 119 -31.82 -14.42 6.53
C TRP A 119 -32.35 -13.27 7.37
N VAL A 120 -33.64 -13.04 7.30
CA VAL A 120 -34.33 -12.08 8.15
C VAL A 120 -35.45 -12.77 8.91
N SER A 121 -35.67 -12.39 10.16
CA SER A 121 -36.81 -12.89 10.94
C SER A 121 -38.14 -12.52 10.24
N ASP A 122 -39.01 -13.50 10.06
CA ASP A 122 -40.34 -13.23 9.45
C ASP A 122 -41.13 -12.29 10.32
N ARG A 123 -41.03 -12.44 11.61
CA ARG A 123 -41.66 -11.61 12.59
C ARG A 123 -40.86 -10.35 12.88
N GLY A 124 -41.56 -9.23 12.99
CA GLY A 124 -41.02 -8.01 13.56
C GLY A 124 -41.26 -7.94 15.08
N TYR A 125 -40.63 -6.98 15.70
CA TYR A 125 -40.71 -6.71 17.13
C TYR A 125 -40.96 -5.21 17.36
N ALA A 126 -41.79 -4.90 18.38
CA ALA A 126 -42.16 -3.51 18.70
C ALA A 126 -40.95 -2.68 19.21
N ALA A 127 -39.99 -3.32 19.87
CA ALA A 127 -38.78 -2.70 20.38
C ALA A 127 -37.62 -3.70 20.39
N THR A 128 -36.41 -3.19 20.47
CA THR A 128 -35.18 -4.00 20.49
C THR A 128 -35.05 -4.92 21.74
N ASN A 129 -35.79 -4.58 22.79
CA ASN A 129 -35.87 -5.32 24.05
C ASN A 129 -37.19 -6.06 24.26
N THR A 130 -38.00 -6.23 23.23
CA THR A 130 -39.25 -7.00 23.29
C THR A 130 -38.96 -8.43 23.75
N ALA A 131 -39.63 -8.91 24.78
CA ALA A 131 -39.42 -10.26 25.28
C ALA A 131 -39.87 -11.31 24.23
N ILE A 132 -38.97 -12.23 23.96
CA ILE A 132 -39.16 -13.44 23.15
C ILE A 132 -39.26 -14.62 24.11
N ASN A 133 -40.05 -15.64 23.80
CA ASN A 133 -40.22 -16.82 24.66
C ASN A 133 -40.68 -16.48 26.11
N GLY A 134 -41.46 -15.44 26.25
CA GLY A 134 -41.92 -14.97 27.58
C GLY A 134 -40.78 -14.45 28.48
N GLY A 135 -39.60 -14.10 27.90
CA GLY A 135 -38.40 -13.65 28.63
C GLY A 135 -37.53 -14.79 29.13
N ASN A 136 -37.90 -16.07 28.88
CA ASN A 136 -37.06 -17.21 29.21
C ASN A 136 -35.88 -17.32 28.25
N THR A 137 -34.80 -17.96 28.68
CA THR A 137 -33.64 -18.28 27.83
C THR A 137 -34.07 -19.06 26.58
N ILE A 138 -33.40 -18.84 25.48
CA ILE A 138 -33.55 -19.66 24.27
C ILE A 138 -32.18 -20.11 23.78
N THR A 139 -32.17 -21.21 23.04
CA THR A 139 -30.97 -21.71 22.37
C THR A 139 -31.18 -21.61 20.86
N LEU A 140 -30.25 -20.97 20.17
CA LEU A 140 -30.23 -20.93 18.73
C LEU A 140 -29.32 -22.02 18.19
N GLY A 141 -29.87 -22.92 17.38
CA GLY A 141 -29.08 -23.87 16.59
C GLY A 141 -28.64 -23.21 15.28
N ILE A 142 -27.37 -22.89 15.15
CA ILE A 142 -26.80 -22.32 13.93
C ILE A 142 -26.06 -23.44 13.20
N THR A 143 -26.53 -23.79 12.02
CA THR A 143 -25.92 -24.85 11.20
C THR A 143 -25.22 -24.22 10.01
N ILE A 144 -23.91 -24.44 9.88
CA ILE A 144 -23.08 -24.02 8.74
C ILE A 144 -22.54 -25.30 8.08
N GLY A 145 -22.90 -25.53 6.82
CA GLY A 145 -22.59 -26.79 6.16
C GLY A 145 -23.22 -27.99 6.88
N SER A 146 -22.43 -28.83 7.51
CA SER A 146 -22.89 -30.01 8.29
C SER A 146 -22.74 -29.83 9.82
N THR A 147 -22.22 -28.69 10.28
CA THR A 147 -21.91 -28.47 11.69
C THR A 147 -22.95 -27.56 12.33
N THR A 148 -23.62 -28.04 13.38
CA THR A 148 -24.54 -27.23 14.18
C THR A 148 -23.87 -26.79 15.46
N THR A 149 -23.90 -25.49 15.72
CA THR A 149 -23.43 -24.90 16.99
C THR A 149 -24.62 -24.28 17.72
N ASN A 150 -24.76 -24.64 19.00
CA ASN A 150 -25.80 -24.11 19.87
C ASN A 150 -25.33 -22.82 20.55
N VAL A 151 -26.06 -21.74 20.34
CA VAL A 151 -25.79 -20.43 20.95
C VAL A 151 -26.88 -20.14 21.99
N ALA A 152 -26.49 -20.11 23.25
CA ALA A 152 -27.40 -19.79 24.34
C ALA A 152 -27.63 -18.27 24.42
N VAL A 153 -28.88 -17.86 24.37
CA VAL A 153 -29.32 -16.47 24.53
C VAL A 153 -29.89 -16.28 25.92
N ALA A 154 -29.10 -15.72 26.81
CA ALA A 154 -29.47 -15.51 28.18
C ALA A 154 -30.65 -14.55 28.37
N THR A 155 -30.71 -13.52 27.52
CA THR A 155 -31.80 -12.55 27.50
C THR A 155 -32.52 -12.66 26.16
N ALA A 156 -33.64 -13.35 26.16
CA ALA A 156 -34.42 -13.60 24.95
C ALA A 156 -35.16 -12.33 24.50
N THR A 157 -34.41 -11.44 23.86
CA THR A 157 -34.88 -10.22 23.22
C THR A 157 -34.20 -10.10 21.85
N PRO A 158 -34.72 -9.29 20.90
CA PRO A 158 -34.04 -9.05 19.63
C PRO A 158 -32.57 -8.62 19.78
N GLN A 159 -32.30 -7.69 20.69
CA GLN A 159 -30.90 -7.27 20.98
C GLN A 159 -30.08 -8.39 21.61
N GLY A 160 -30.65 -9.13 22.56
CA GLY A 160 -29.95 -10.26 23.22
C GLY A 160 -29.57 -11.37 22.24
N ILE A 161 -30.38 -11.60 21.20
CA ILE A 161 -30.05 -12.54 20.12
C ILE A 161 -28.87 -12.03 19.29
N VAL A 162 -28.92 -10.77 18.89
CA VAL A 162 -27.83 -10.14 18.14
C VAL A 162 -26.51 -10.22 18.92
N ASP A 163 -26.54 -9.86 20.19
CA ASP A 163 -25.36 -9.87 21.04
C ASP A 163 -24.79 -11.31 21.22
N ALA A 164 -25.66 -12.29 21.44
CA ALA A 164 -25.26 -13.68 21.63
C ALA A 164 -24.65 -14.29 20.35
N VAL A 165 -25.25 -14.05 19.20
CA VAL A 165 -24.74 -14.55 17.91
C VAL A 165 -23.41 -13.93 17.56
N ASN A 166 -23.27 -12.61 17.69
CA ASN A 166 -22.02 -11.90 17.41
C ASN A 166 -20.90 -12.33 18.39
N ALA A 167 -21.23 -12.57 19.66
CA ALA A 167 -20.27 -13.07 20.65
C ALA A 167 -19.79 -14.50 20.37
N ALA A 168 -20.61 -15.30 19.68
CA ALA A 168 -20.26 -16.68 19.34
C ALA A 168 -19.19 -16.80 18.24
N ASN A 169 -18.92 -15.72 17.48
CA ASN A 169 -17.89 -15.66 16.43
C ASN A 169 -17.93 -16.81 15.42
N LEU A 170 -19.12 -17.17 14.95
CA LEU A 170 -19.34 -18.28 14.02
C LEU A 170 -19.15 -17.89 12.54
N GLY A 171 -18.70 -16.67 12.25
CA GLY A 171 -18.66 -16.15 10.89
C GLY A 171 -20.02 -15.71 10.37
N ILE A 172 -20.97 -15.47 11.27
CA ILE A 172 -22.29 -14.90 11.01
C ILE A 172 -22.42 -13.62 11.81
N ASP A 173 -22.79 -12.56 11.12
CA ASP A 173 -23.06 -11.25 11.71
C ASP A 173 -24.57 -11.09 11.88
N ALA A 174 -25.02 -10.83 13.10
CA ALA A 174 -26.41 -10.50 13.39
C ALA A 174 -26.57 -8.99 13.59
N SER A 175 -27.68 -8.44 13.13
CA SER A 175 -28.00 -7.03 13.30
C SER A 175 -29.52 -6.81 13.40
N LEU A 176 -29.92 -5.67 13.96
CA LEU A 176 -31.31 -5.23 13.95
C LEU A 176 -31.55 -4.26 12.80
N VAL A 177 -32.61 -4.51 12.06
CA VAL A 177 -33.06 -3.65 10.97
C VAL A 177 -34.38 -3.03 11.35
N ASP A 178 -34.47 -1.71 11.33
CA ASP A 178 -35.71 -0.98 11.43
C ASP A 178 -36.32 -0.86 10.03
N THR A 179 -37.48 -1.48 9.84
CA THR A 179 -38.18 -1.49 8.55
C THR A 179 -39.06 -0.24 8.36
N GLY A 180 -39.19 0.63 9.37
CA GLY A 180 -40.08 1.77 9.36
C GLY A 180 -41.57 1.42 9.43
N ALA A 181 -41.90 0.15 9.74
CA ALA A 181 -43.28 -0.26 9.90
C ALA A 181 -43.92 0.40 11.13
N SER A 182 -45.20 0.74 11.06
CA SER A 182 -45.91 1.37 12.17
C SER A 182 -46.14 0.46 13.37
N SER A 183 -46.07 -0.86 13.17
CA SER A 183 -46.07 -1.87 14.22
C SER A 183 -44.96 -2.86 13.98
N ASP A 184 -44.29 -3.27 15.05
CA ASP A 184 -43.22 -4.26 15.03
C ASP A 184 -42.09 -3.97 14.00
N PRO A 185 -41.49 -2.77 14.02
CA PRO A 185 -40.57 -2.33 12.98
C PRO A 185 -39.22 -3.07 12.99
N TYR A 186 -38.83 -3.61 14.14
CA TYR A 186 -37.50 -4.23 14.28
C TYR A 186 -37.51 -5.68 13.84
N LYS A 187 -36.63 -6.01 12.89
CA LYS A 187 -36.35 -7.37 12.44
C LYS A 187 -34.89 -7.75 12.71
N ILE A 188 -34.66 -9.04 12.91
CA ILE A 188 -33.29 -9.55 13.10
C ILE A 188 -32.81 -10.04 11.72
N LEU A 189 -31.68 -9.48 11.27
CA LEU A 189 -30.97 -9.87 10.06
C LEU A 189 -29.74 -10.68 10.46
N PHE A 190 -29.55 -11.81 9.82
CA PHE A 190 -28.34 -12.63 9.89
C PHE A 190 -27.66 -12.63 8.53
N GLU A 191 -26.35 -12.38 8.52
CA GLU A 191 -25.52 -12.34 7.32
C GLU A 191 -24.32 -13.26 7.49
N GLY A 192 -24.15 -14.23 6.60
CA GLY A 192 -23.01 -15.15 6.59
C GLY A 192 -21.80 -14.63 5.81
N GLN A 193 -20.79 -15.47 5.72
CA GLN A 193 -19.61 -15.24 4.87
C GLN A 193 -19.94 -15.50 3.40
N LEU A 194 -19.03 -15.02 2.50
CA LEU A 194 -19.12 -15.29 1.07
C LEU A 194 -18.89 -16.76 0.75
N GLY A 195 -19.62 -17.26 -0.25
CA GLY A 195 -19.40 -18.57 -0.85
C GLY A 195 -20.33 -19.67 -0.32
N ALA A 196 -20.70 -20.60 -1.17
CA ALA A 196 -21.69 -21.66 -0.94
C ALA A 196 -21.38 -22.52 0.32
N ALA A 197 -20.11 -22.71 0.64
CA ALA A 197 -19.69 -23.47 1.82
C ALA A 197 -20.12 -22.81 3.15
N ASN A 198 -20.45 -21.51 3.11
CA ASN A 198 -20.86 -20.71 4.26
C ASN A 198 -22.37 -20.51 4.33
N ALA A 199 -23.14 -21.26 3.52
CA ALA A 199 -24.59 -21.30 3.65
C ALA A 199 -24.97 -21.80 5.04
N PHE A 200 -25.94 -21.13 5.68
CA PHE A 200 -26.33 -21.45 7.03
C PHE A 200 -27.84 -21.49 7.22
N THR A 201 -28.25 -22.09 8.31
CA THR A 201 -29.63 -22.04 8.80
C THR A 201 -29.65 -21.72 10.28
N VAL A 202 -30.69 -21.06 10.72
CA VAL A 202 -30.92 -20.72 12.13
C VAL A 202 -32.22 -21.34 12.58
N THR A 203 -32.16 -22.08 13.67
CA THR A 203 -33.31 -22.67 14.35
C THR A 203 -33.35 -22.21 15.79
N ASP A 204 -34.49 -22.21 16.43
CA ASP A 204 -34.62 -21.88 17.85
C ASP A 204 -35.40 -22.98 18.57
N ASP A 205 -35.20 -23.09 19.89
CA ASP A 205 -35.89 -24.00 20.79
C ASP A 205 -37.04 -23.31 21.58
N ALA A 206 -37.46 -22.12 21.13
CA ALA A 206 -38.51 -21.39 21.80
C ALA A 206 -39.83 -22.19 21.80
N THR A 207 -40.35 -22.45 22.98
CA THR A 207 -41.56 -23.28 23.17
C THR A 207 -42.80 -22.44 23.44
N THR A 208 -42.62 -21.21 23.87
CA THR A 208 -43.69 -20.29 24.22
C THR A 208 -43.43 -18.86 23.73
N GLY A 209 -44.45 -18.15 23.35
CA GLY A 209 -44.35 -16.76 22.93
C GLY A 209 -43.97 -16.59 21.46
N THR A 210 -43.08 -15.66 21.19
CA THR A 210 -42.68 -15.26 19.85
C THR A 210 -41.48 -16.03 19.37
N VAL A 211 -41.67 -16.89 18.41
CA VAL A 211 -40.61 -17.67 17.75
C VAL A 211 -39.96 -16.80 16.68
N LEU A 212 -38.68 -16.96 16.43
CA LEU A 212 -37.92 -16.24 15.38
C LEU A 212 -38.49 -16.45 14.00
N ASN A 213 -38.96 -17.68 13.72
CA ASN A 213 -39.49 -18.09 12.42
C ASN A 213 -38.64 -17.58 11.24
N MET A 214 -37.60 -18.31 10.92
CA MET A 214 -36.60 -17.93 9.90
C MET A 214 -36.92 -18.60 8.58
N THR A 215 -37.98 -18.15 7.90
CA THR A 215 -38.35 -18.66 6.56
C THR A 215 -37.97 -17.69 5.45
N SER A 216 -37.77 -16.42 5.78
CA SER A 216 -37.46 -15.36 4.80
C SER A 216 -35.96 -15.29 4.54
N ARG A 217 -35.51 -16.03 3.52
CA ARG A 217 -34.15 -15.98 3.02
C ARG A 217 -34.02 -14.88 1.98
N LEU A 218 -33.17 -13.87 2.24
CA LEU A 218 -32.98 -12.72 1.35
C LEU A 218 -32.01 -13.04 0.20
N SER A 219 -30.99 -13.83 0.48
CA SER A 219 -30.04 -14.30 -0.53
C SER A 219 -29.46 -15.65 -0.11
N THR A 220 -29.05 -16.45 -1.10
CA THR A 220 -28.38 -17.74 -0.88
C THR A 220 -26.89 -17.56 -1.14
N ALA A 221 -26.06 -18.11 -0.27
CA ALA A 221 -24.64 -18.19 -0.51
C ALA A 221 -24.37 -19.00 -1.79
N SER A 222 -23.54 -18.48 -2.66
CA SER A 222 -23.13 -19.13 -3.92
C SER A 222 -21.64 -18.94 -4.14
N ASN A 223 -21.06 -19.81 -4.95
CA ASN A 223 -19.70 -19.68 -5.45
C ASN A 223 -19.70 -18.94 -6.77
#